data_819142ed4374dbd5a021780045a3f24e
#
_entry.id   819142ed4374dbd5a021780045a3f24e
#
_cell.length_a   1.000
_cell.length_b   1.000
_cell.length_c   1.000
_cell.angle_alpha   90.00
_cell.angle_beta   90.00
_cell.angle_gamma   90.00
#
_symmetry.space_group_name_H-M   'P 1'
#
loop_
_entity.id
_entity.type
_entity.pdbx_description
1 polymer ?
#
loop_
_entity_poly.entity_id
_entity_poly.type
_entity_poly.pdbx_seq_one_letter_code
_entity_poly.pdbx_strand_id
1 'polypeptide(L)'
;MRNQKILQRVAPLAQKFAATPGLIKDEFYDCDEEQGFSVYLLHEEKDHSNAVFVLAWLPDRGTLAHNHKTWGVVVGIEGEERETWWLRKDNGSKPGYAELERQTENTVGLGQASCVLPEDIHTVWNHTDKVTLSLHTYGNHINFTGRSEFDPEARTEKAYVVTVE
;
A
#
# COMPACT_ATOMS: atom_id res chain seq x y z
N MET A 1 10.32 -11.03 -13.87
CA MET A 1 10.00 -10.63 -15.26
C MET A 1 8.51 -10.46 -15.56
N ARG A 2 7.59 -11.41 -15.21
CA ARG A 2 6.15 -11.29 -15.51
C ARG A 2 5.51 -10.08 -14.80
N ASN A 3 5.69 -9.92 -13.50
CA ASN A 3 5.09 -8.82 -12.73
C ASN A 3 5.59 -7.45 -13.18
N GLN A 4 6.87 -7.28 -13.51
CA GLN A 4 7.41 -6.02 -14.02
C GLN A 4 6.71 -5.57 -15.32
N LYS A 5 6.44 -6.51 -16.25
CA LYS A 5 5.68 -6.19 -17.48
C LYS A 5 4.23 -5.79 -17.18
N ILE A 6 3.61 -6.40 -16.16
CA ILE A 6 2.26 -6.01 -15.70
C ILE A 6 2.30 -4.59 -15.17
N LEU A 7 3.23 -4.29 -14.25
CA LEU A 7 3.37 -2.96 -13.64
C LEU A 7 3.57 -1.86 -14.68
N GLN A 8 4.43 -2.09 -15.70
CA GLN A 8 4.66 -1.14 -16.80
C GLN A 8 3.38 -0.82 -17.60
N ARG A 9 2.44 -1.76 -17.67
CA ARG A 9 1.16 -1.57 -18.37
C ARG A 9 0.07 -1.00 -17.47
N VAL A 10 0.05 -1.39 -16.21
CA VAL A 10 -0.99 -0.98 -15.25
C VAL A 10 -0.73 0.43 -14.71
N ALA A 11 0.51 0.80 -14.42
CA ALA A 11 0.82 2.11 -13.83
C ALA A 11 0.22 3.30 -14.60
N PRO A 12 0.39 3.43 -15.94
CA PRO A 12 -0.23 4.54 -16.66
C PRO A 12 -1.77 4.50 -16.69
N LEU A 13 -2.37 3.31 -16.60
CA LEU A 13 -3.83 3.17 -16.52
C LEU A 13 -4.33 3.57 -15.12
N ALA A 14 -3.63 3.18 -14.06
CA ALA A 14 -3.94 3.59 -12.70
C ALA A 14 -3.81 5.12 -12.53
N GLN A 15 -2.75 5.74 -13.09
CA GLN A 15 -2.58 7.20 -13.09
C GLN A 15 -3.73 7.90 -13.82
N LYS A 16 -4.15 7.39 -14.99
CA LYS A 16 -5.29 7.92 -15.72
C LYS A 16 -6.58 7.78 -14.94
N PHE A 17 -6.79 6.64 -14.26
CA PHE A 17 -7.99 6.41 -13.44
C PHE A 17 -7.99 7.31 -12.21
N ALA A 18 -6.87 7.46 -11.51
CA ALA A 18 -6.74 8.35 -10.36
C ALA A 18 -7.06 9.83 -10.70
N ALA A 19 -6.81 10.24 -11.95
CA ALA A 19 -7.10 11.58 -12.44
C ALA A 19 -8.55 11.76 -12.93
N THR A 20 -9.42 10.76 -12.79
CA THR A 20 -10.81 10.84 -13.26
C THR A 20 -11.61 11.83 -12.41
N PRO A 21 -12.23 12.87 -13.02
CA PRO A 21 -13.08 13.80 -12.29
C PRO A 21 -14.24 13.07 -11.60
N GLY A 22 -14.50 13.41 -10.32
CA GLY A 22 -15.57 12.81 -9.53
C GLY A 22 -15.31 11.39 -9.02
N LEU A 23 -14.08 10.88 -9.16
CA LEU A 23 -13.67 9.63 -8.55
C LEU A 23 -13.74 9.70 -7.02
N ILE A 24 -13.24 10.79 -6.44
CA ILE A 24 -13.19 11.01 -5.01
C ILE A 24 -14.51 11.52 -4.51
N LYS A 25 -15.01 10.89 -3.45
CA LYS A 25 -16.23 11.25 -2.73
C LYS A 25 -15.90 11.76 -1.35
N ASP A 26 -16.76 12.57 -0.75
CA ASP A 26 -16.56 13.12 0.57
C ASP A 26 -16.37 12.02 1.64
N GLU A 27 -17.06 10.90 1.50
CA GLU A 27 -16.94 9.74 2.41
C GLU A 27 -15.53 9.14 2.47
N PHE A 28 -14.71 9.34 1.43
CA PHE A 28 -13.34 8.79 1.41
C PHE A 28 -12.36 9.55 2.32
N TYR A 29 -12.77 10.71 2.85
CA TYR A 29 -11.98 11.44 3.85
C TYR A 29 -12.25 11.00 5.29
N ASP A 30 -13.25 10.13 5.50
CA ASP A 30 -13.50 9.53 6.80
C ASP A 30 -12.44 8.45 7.06
N CYS A 31 -11.63 8.66 8.08
CA CYS A 31 -10.56 7.73 8.42
C CYS A 31 -10.84 7.04 9.74
N ASP A 32 -10.60 5.74 9.79
CA ASP A 32 -10.57 4.96 11.02
C ASP A 32 -9.44 5.47 11.93
N GLU A 33 -9.80 6.07 13.06
CA GLU A 33 -8.86 6.65 14.02
C GLU A 33 -8.01 5.59 14.72
N GLU A 34 -8.52 4.37 14.92
CA GLU A 34 -7.80 3.28 15.56
C GLU A 34 -6.74 2.72 14.60
N GLN A 35 -7.14 2.39 13.37
CA GLN A 35 -6.24 1.91 12.33
C GLN A 35 -5.27 3.00 11.83
N GLY A 36 -5.72 4.27 11.83
CA GLY A 36 -4.96 5.43 11.36
C GLY A 36 -5.08 5.71 9.87
N PHE A 37 -5.84 4.88 9.18
CA PHE A 37 -6.18 5.02 7.76
C PHE A 37 -7.44 4.20 7.45
N SER A 38 -8.14 4.54 6.38
CA SER A 38 -9.25 3.74 5.86
C SER A 38 -8.95 3.20 4.47
N VAL A 39 -9.54 2.06 4.17
CA VAL A 39 -9.38 1.34 2.89
C VAL A 39 -10.75 1.17 2.28
N TYR A 40 -11.04 1.91 1.22
CA TYR A 40 -12.31 1.89 0.51
C TYR A 40 -12.20 1.03 -0.74
N LEU A 41 -12.94 -0.08 -0.79
CA LEU A 41 -12.96 -0.97 -1.95
C LEU A 41 -13.78 -0.35 -3.08
N LEU A 42 -13.14 -0.10 -4.23
CA LEU A 42 -13.81 0.38 -5.44
C LEU A 42 -14.22 -0.78 -6.35
N HIS A 43 -13.37 -1.79 -6.45
CA HIS A 43 -13.59 -2.94 -7.33
C HIS A 43 -12.76 -4.15 -6.88
N GLU A 44 -13.33 -5.34 -7.04
CA GLU A 44 -12.61 -6.61 -7.08
C GLU A 44 -13.37 -7.62 -7.95
N GLU A 45 -12.65 -8.59 -8.49
CA GLU A 45 -13.26 -9.73 -9.16
C GLU A 45 -13.80 -10.77 -8.14
N LYS A 46 -14.69 -11.65 -8.57
CA LYS A 46 -15.30 -12.67 -7.69
C LYS A 46 -14.31 -13.62 -7.02
N ASP A 47 -13.13 -13.79 -7.61
CA ASP A 47 -12.02 -14.59 -7.10
C ASP A 47 -11.00 -13.76 -6.32
N HIS A 48 -11.37 -12.54 -5.93
CA HIS A 48 -10.52 -11.55 -5.26
C HIS A 48 -9.32 -11.07 -6.08
N SER A 49 -9.28 -11.33 -7.39
CA SER A 49 -8.27 -10.73 -8.27
C SER A 49 -8.60 -9.29 -8.66
N ASN A 50 -7.60 -8.57 -9.17
CA ASN A 50 -7.73 -7.21 -9.71
C ASN A 50 -8.45 -6.23 -8.77
N ALA A 51 -8.03 -6.18 -7.52
CA ALA A 51 -8.63 -5.32 -6.52
C ALA A 51 -8.13 -3.87 -6.64
N VAL A 52 -9.05 -2.92 -6.53
CA VAL A 52 -8.78 -1.47 -6.59
C VAL A 52 -9.39 -0.79 -5.38
N PHE A 53 -8.59 0.04 -4.71
CA PHE A 53 -8.98 0.75 -3.50
C PHE A 53 -8.62 2.23 -3.57
N VAL A 54 -9.35 3.06 -2.82
CA VAL A 54 -8.86 4.36 -2.33
C VAL A 54 -8.46 4.19 -0.88
N LEU A 55 -7.26 4.64 -0.53
CA LEU A 55 -6.82 4.73 0.84
C LEU A 55 -6.78 6.20 1.28
N ALA A 56 -7.26 6.43 2.50
CA ALA A 56 -7.19 7.72 3.18
C ALA A 56 -6.32 7.58 4.42
N TRP A 57 -5.37 8.49 4.60
CA TRP A 57 -4.37 8.43 5.66
C TRP A 57 -4.51 9.63 6.59
N LEU A 58 -4.71 9.40 7.87
CA LEU A 58 -4.72 10.46 8.87
C LEU A 58 -3.36 11.18 8.94
N PRO A 59 -3.33 12.46 9.34
CA PRO A 59 -2.10 13.17 9.63
C PRO A 59 -1.22 12.42 10.62
N ASP A 60 0.07 12.35 10.33
CA ASP A 60 1.11 11.68 11.14
C ASP A 60 0.78 10.21 11.47
N ARG A 61 0.14 9.51 10.52
CA ARG A 61 -0.21 8.09 10.62
C ARG A 61 0.24 7.33 9.38
N GLY A 62 0.31 6.02 9.50
CA GLY A 62 0.72 5.13 8.41
C GLY A 62 0.75 3.67 8.84
N THR A 63 1.53 2.87 8.13
CA THR A 63 1.67 1.43 8.37
C THR A 63 3.01 1.09 9.00
N LEU A 64 3.10 -0.07 9.63
CA LEU A 64 4.37 -0.77 9.82
C LEU A 64 4.92 -1.22 8.46
N ALA A 65 6.15 -1.68 8.43
CA ALA A 65 6.72 -2.30 7.25
C ALA A 65 5.87 -3.52 6.86
N HIS A 66 5.54 -3.68 5.58
CA HIS A 66 4.70 -4.78 5.11
C HIS A 66 5.00 -5.15 3.67
N ASN A 67 4.67 -6.36 3.28
CA ASN A 67 4.62 -6.80 1.89
C ASN A 67 3.18 -6.98 1.43
N HIS A 68 2.99 -7.33 0.15
CA HIS A 68 1.65 -7.49 -0.42
C HIS A 68 1.37 -8.92 -0.90
N LYS A 69 2.41 -9.72 -1.17
CA LYS A 69 2.32 -11.06 -1.81
C LYS A 69 1.60 -11.04 -3.16
N THR A 70 1.44 -9.86 -3.71
CA THR A 70 0.90 -9.57 -5.05
C THR A 70 1.61 -8.34 -5.61
N TRP A 71 1.55 -8.13 -6.93
CA TRP A 71 1.99 -6.87 -7.50
C TRP A 71 1.00 -5.75 -7.16
N GLY A 72 1.47 -4.52 -7.07
CA GLY A 72 0.64 -3.35 -6.80
C GLY A 72 1.17 -2.08 -7.47
N VAL A 73 0.24 -1.16 -7.72
CA VAL A 73 0.51 0.21 -8.16
C VAL A 73 -0.23 1.15 -7.23
N VAL A 74 0.50 2.07 -6.63
CA VAL A 74 -0.02 3.15 -5.80
C VAL A 74 0.11 4.46 -6.55
N VAL A 75 -0.96 5.25 -6.61
CA VAL A 75 -0.96 6.58 -7.25
C VAL A 75 -1.47 7.63 -6.28
N GLY A 76 -0.69 8.68 -6.03
CA GLY A 76 -1.13 9.81 -5.21
C GLY A 76 -2.29 10.55 -5.85
N ILE A 77 -3.34 10.84 -5.06
CA ILE A 77 -4.52 11.61 -5.49
C ILE A 77 -4.55 12.98 -4.82
N GLU A 78 -4.30 13.03 -3.51
CA GLU A 78 -4.28 14.28 -2.74
C GLU A 78 -3.22 14.21 -1.65
N GLY A 79 -2.46 15.30 -1.50
CA GLY A 79 -1.32 15.36 -0.59
C GLY A 79 -0.15 14.51 -1.09
N GLU A 80 0.67 14.08 -0.15
CA GLU A 80 1.83 13.23 -0.43
C GLU A 80 2.06 12.22 0.68
N GLU A 81 2.52 11.06 0.34
CA GLU A 81 2.84 9.98 1.25
C GLU A 81 4.32 9.64 1.15
N ARG A 82 4.98 9.48 2.30
CA ARG A 82 6.37 9.04 2.37
C ARG A 82 6.41 7.52 2.38
N GLU A 83 7.22 6.96 1.51
CA GLU A 83 7.43 5.53 1.35
C GLU A 83 8.87 5.19 1.72
N THR A 84 9.04 4.29 2.69
CA THR A 84 10.36 3.77 3.09
C THR A 84 10.47 2.32 2.67
N TRP A 85 11.54 1.98 1.96
CA TRP A 85 11.81 0.62 1.48
C TRP A 85 12.74 -0.12 2.43
N TRP A 86 12.48 -1.42 2.58
CA TRP A 86 13.22 -2.29 3.48
C TRP A 86 13.74 -3.54 2.78
N LEU A 87 14.92 -3.97 3.15
CA LEU A 87 15.50 -5.24 2.72
C LEU A 87 15.46 -6.25 3.86
N ARG A 88 14.88 -7.43 3.62
CA ARG A 88 14.94 -8.53 4.56
C ARG A 88 16.34 -9.14 4.58
N LYS A 89 16.94 -9.26 5.76
CA LYS A 89 18.32 -9.76 5.96
C LYS A 89 18.37 -11.21 6.42
N ASP A 90 17.33 -11.68 7.09
CA ASP A 90 17.22 -13.09 7.49
C ASP A 90 16.69 -13.95 6.33
N ASN A 91 16.75 -15.27 6.50
CA ASN A 91 16.33 -16.24 5.47
C ASN A 91 14.86 -16.70 5.62
N GLY A 92 14.09 -16.11 6.53
CA GLY A 92 12.69 -16.47 6.77
C GLY A 92 12.46 -17.85 7.39
N SER A 93 13.50 -18.52 7.89
CA SER A 93 13.37 -19.88 8.44
C SER A 93 12.81 -19.93 9.86
N LYS A 94 12.85 -18.82 10.59
CA LYS A 94 12.36 -18.71 11.96
C LYS A 94 10.96 -18.09 11.95
N PRO A 95 9.89 -18.83 12.27
CA PRO A 95 8.54 -18.29 12.31
C PRO A 95 8.40 -17.10 13.27
N GLY A 96 7.70 -16.05 12.84
CA GLY A 96 7.45 -14.85 13.62
C GLY A 96 8.67 -13.92 13.80
N TYR A 97 9.78 -14.19 13.12
CA TYR A 97 10.98 -13.38 13.16
C TYR A 97 11.33 -12.81 11.80
N ALA A 98 11.69 -11.54 11.75
CA ALA A 98 12.25 -10.90 10.55
C ALA A 98 13.28 -9.84 10.94
N GLU A 99 14.40 -9.83 10.25
CA GLU A 99 15.39 -8.76 10.36
C GLU A 99 15.32 -7.90 9.10
N LEU A 100 15.02 -6.61 9.26
CA LEU A 100 14.92 -5.66 8.17
C LEU A 100 16.01 -4.60 8.26
N GLU A 101 16.53 -4.21 7.10
CA GLU A 101 17.46 -3.09 6.93
C GLU A 101 16.80 -2.02 6.09
N ARG A 102 16.76 -0.78 6.61
CA ARG A 102 16.24 0.38 5.89
C ARG A 102 17.10 0.67 4.67
N GLN A 103 16.48 0.84 3.53
CA GLN A 103 17.16 1.15 2.25
C GLN A 103 16.94 2.60 1.85
N THR A 104 15.98 2.84 1.01
CA THR A 104 15.68 4.15 0.41
C THR A 104 14.36 4.69 0.90
N GLU A 105 14.17 5.98 0.68
CA GLU A 105 12.93 6.69 0.97
C GLU A 105 12.57 7.55 -0.25
N ASN A 106 11.31 7.58 -0.59
CA ASN A 106 10.74 8.43 -1.61
C ASN A 106 9.39 8.98 -1.18
N THR A 107 8.92 9.99 -1.89
CA THR A 107 7.59 10.58 -1.67
C THR A 107 6.75 10.32 -2.90
N VAL A 108 5.48 9.97 -2.69
CA VAL A 108 4.47 9.76 -3.74
C VAL A 108 3.42 10.85 -3.58
N GLY A 109 3.46 11.83 -4.47
CA GLY A 109 2.53 12.94 -4.52
C GLY A 109 1.50 12.81 -5.66
N LEU A 110 0.72 13.87 -5.86
CA LEU A 110 -0.36 13.92 -6.86
C LEU A 110 0.10 13.42 -8.24
N GLY A 111 -0.59 12.39 -8.75
CA GLY A 111 -0.35 11.79 -10.06
C GLY A 111 0.92 10.95 -10.19
N GLN A 112 1.76 10.92 -9.17
CA GLN A 112 2.94 10.06 -9.14
C GLN A 112 2.56 8.62 -8.81
N ALA A 113 3.28 7.67 -9.39
CA ALA A 113 3.04 6.25 -9.17
C ALA A 113 4.24 5.58 -8.50
N SER A 114 3.97 4.77 -7.50
CA SER A 114 4.88 3.78 -6.93
C SER A 114 4.43 2.38 -7.32
N CYS A 115 5.38 1.51 -7.64
CA CYS A 115 5.12 0.13 -8.06
C CYS A 115 5.78 -0.84 -7.09
N VAL A 116 5.02 -1.82 -6.62
CA VAL A 116 5.50 -2.85 -5.68
C VAL A 116 5.44 -4.24 -6.30
N LEU A 117 6.46 -5.03 -6.06
CA LEU A 117 6.50 -6.46 -6.37
C LEU A 117 6.01 -7.28 -5.16
N PRO A 118 5.63 -8.55 -5.35
CA PRO A 118 5.02 -9.35 -4.26
C PRO A 118 5.83 -9.42 -2.97
N GLU A 119 7.15 -9.45 -3.06
CA GLU A 119 8.05 -9.60 -1.91
C GLU A 119 8.67 -8.29 -1.45
N ASP A 120 8.41 -7.18 -2.15
CA ASP A 120 8.87 -5.87 -1.73
C ASP A 120 8.28 -5.51 -0.37
N ILE A 121 9.11 -4.95 0.51
CA ILE A 121 8.71 -4.54 1.84
C ILE A 121 8.85 -3.03 1.93
N HIS A 122 7.77 -2.35 2.30
CA HIS A 122 7.76 -0.92 2.49
C HIS A 122 6.90 -0.48 3.68
N THR A 123 7.15 0.74 4.14
CA THR A 123 6.32 1.49 5.08
C THR A 123 5.72 2.67 4.33
N VAL A 124 4.46 2.99 4.55
CA VAL A 124 3.80 4.20 4.04
C VAL A 124 3.41 5.09 5.21
N TRP A 125 3.69 6.39 5.11
CA TRP A 125 3.41 7.35 6.18
C TRP A 125 2.96 8.71 5.64
N ASN A 126 1.87 9.23 6.17
CA ASN A 126 1.44 10.60 5.92
C ASN A 126 2.12 11.54 6.91
N HIS A 127 3.12 12.30 6.45
CA HIS A 127 3.84 13.31 7.25
C HIS A 127 3.23 14.70 7.16
N THR A 128 2.09 14.85 6.49
CA THR A 128 1.41 16.13 6.33
C THR A 128 0.44 16.39 7.49
N ASP A 129 -0.09 17.60 7.55
CA ASP A 129 -1.07 18.03 8.55
C ASP A 129 -2.54 17.82 8.12
N LYS A 130 -2.75 17.13 6.98
CA LYS A 130 -4.06 16.86 6.40
C LYS A 130 -4.21 15.39 6.05
N VAL A 131 -5.45 14.94 5.86
CA VAL A 131 -5.73 13.63 5.25
C VAL A 131 -5.15 13.61 3.84
N THR A 132 -4.43 12.53 3.50
CA THR A 132 -3.96 12.28 2.14
C THR A 132 -4.73 11.13 1.52
N LEU A 133 -4.84 11.12 0.20
CA LEU A 133 -5.55 10.10 -0.56
C LEU A 133 -4.65 9.48 -1.62
N SER A 134 -4.72 8.17 -1.76
CA SER A 134 -4.03 7.43 -2.81
C SER A 134 -4.91 6.32 -3.40
N LEU A 135 -4.73 6.06 -4.71
CA LEU A 135 -5.35 4.94 -5.42
C LEU A 135 -4.40 3.75 -5.38
N HIS A 136 -4.90 2.61 -4.95
CA HIS A 136 -4.16 1.36 -4.89
C HIS A 136 -4.78 0.33 -5.81
N THR A 137 -3.98 -0.23 -6.72
CA THR A 137 -4.40 -1.29 -7.64
C THR A 137 -3.51 -2.51 -7.42
N TYR A 138 -4.10 -3.65 -7.10
CA TYR A 138 -3.39 -4.88 -6.78
C TYR A 138 -3.83 -6.05 -7.67
N GLY A 139 -2.93 -7.00 -7.88
CA GLY A 139 -3.26 -8.24 -8.58
C GLY A 139 -4.26 -9.12 -7.84
N ASN A 140 -4.26 -9.04 -6.49
CA ASN A 140 -5.24 -9.69 -5.61
C ASN A 140 -5.60 -8.76 -4.46
N HIS A 141 -6.80 -8.92 -3.93
CA HIS A 141 -7.24 -8.20 -2.74
C HIS A 141 -6.32 -8.50 -1.55
N ILE A 142 -5.81 -7.44 -0.93
CA ILE A 142 -4.72 -7.49 0.06
C ILE A 142 -4.98 -8.37 1.28
N ASN A 143 -6.23 -8.58 1.67
CA ASN A 143 -6.58 -9.46 2.80
C ASN A 143 -6.62 -10.96 2.43
N PHE A 144 -6.48 -11.31 1.13
CA PHE A 144 -6.51 -12.70 0.64
C PHE A 144 -5.17 -13.17 0.06
N THR A 145 -4.08 -12.42 0.29
CA THR A 145 -2.75 -12.75 -0.23
C THR A 145 -1.85 -13.50 0.73
N GLY A 146 -2.21 -13.54 2.03
CA GLY A 146 -1.33 -14.08 3.07
C GLY A 146 -0.11 -13.21 3.33
N ARG A 147 -0.25 -11.89 3.14
CA ARG A 147 0.81 -10.91 3.38
C ARG A 147 1.17 -10.77 4.85
N SER A 148 2.36 -10.23 5.10
CA SER A 148 2.90 -10.00 6.43
C SER A 148 3.12 -8.53 6.70
N GLU A 149 3.00 -8.14 7.98
CA GLU A 149 3.61 -6.93 8.52
C GLU A 149 4.81 -7.29 9.40
N PHE A 150 5.71 -6.33 9.50
CA PHE A 150 7.00 -6.49 10.16
C PHE A 150 7.22 -5.31 11.10
N ASP A 151 7.74 -5.60 12.28
CA ASP A 151 8.27 -4.59 13.18
C ASP A 151 9.80 -4.66 13.13
N PRO A 152 10.48 -3.68 12.52
CA PRO A 152 11.93 -3.68 12.41
C PRO A 152 12.66 -3.57 13.74
N GLU A 153 12.05 -2.90 14.73
CA GLU A 153 12.65 -2.72 16.06
C GLU A 153 12.50 -3.99 16.91
N ALA A 154 11.30 -4.55 16.96
CA ALA A 154 11.01 -5.81 17.66
C ALA A 154 11.53 -7.04 16.91
N ARG A 155 11.91 -6.91 15.63
CA ARG A 155 12.31 -7.99 14.71
C ARG A 155 11.26 -9.08 14.61
N THR A 156 10.01 -8.69 14.44
CA THR A 156 8.89 -9.62 14.34
C THR A 156 8.22 -9.58 12.98
N GLU A 157 7.63 -10.71 12.61
CA GLU A 157 6.77 -10.88 11.44
C GLU A 157 5.45 -11.52 11.88
N LYS A 158 4.33 -10.98 11.43
CA LYS A 158 2.99 -11.54 11.65
C LYS A 158 2.09 -11.35 10.44
N ALA A 159 1.02 -12.13 10.36
CA ALA A 159 0.01 -11.96 9.32
C ALA A 159 -0.60 -10.54 9.39
N TYR A 160 -0.85 -9.95 8.22
CA TYR A 160 -1.37 -8.60 8.09
C TYR A 160 -2.68 -8.56 7.33
N VAL A 161 -3.73 -8.15 8.03
CA VAL A 161 -5.06 -7.84 7.48
C VAL A 161 -5.47 -6.45 7.95
N VAL A 162 -6.31 -5.77 7.17
CA VAL A 162 -6.81 -4.44 7.45
C VAL A 162 -8.33 -4.42 7.37
N THR A 163 -8.97 -3.47 8.07
CA THR A 163 -10.39 -3.20 7.88
C THR A 163 -10.59 -2.58 6.49
N VAL A 164 -11.58 -3.04 5.75
CA VAL A 164 -11.95 -2.55 4.41
C VAL A 164 -13.41 -2.13 4.46
N GLU A 165 -13.69 -0.93 4.01
CA GLU A 165 -15.01 -0.30 3.91
C GLU A 165 -15.71 -0.61 2.57
#